data_e99596dacdd6f4f94ea2eebdbe317676
#
_entry.id   e99596dacdd6f4f94ea2eebdbe317676
#
_cell.length_a   1.000
_cell.length_b   1.000
_cell.length_c   1.000
_cell.angle_alpha   90.00
_cell.angle_beta   90.00
_cell.angle_gamma   90.00
#
_symmetry.space_group_name_H-M   'P 1'
#
loop_
_entity.id
_entity.type
_entity.pdbx_description
1 polymer ?
#
loop_
_entity_poly.entity_id
_entity_poly.type
_entity_poly.pdbx_seq_one_letter_code
_entity_poly.pdbx_strand_id
1 'polypeptide(L)'
;LNNQSTNGGYLFVFFTGTEDSPSAEQLYFALSPDGLHWTDINHNQPVLTSTIGERGVRDSFIMRRQDGHFTIMATDLSIYHRGGWGQAKATTTGSKDLIFWDSADLLSWSTPRAVRMVGEDTGCVWAPEAIYDPAHEAYFVFWSSPNQQTHKMEIWRAYTKDFQHFESTATYAVAKNPKNDLIDMTMVKAGGQFVRASRDGTIPIEQSPSLTGDWQQVTALQDLDLGIQGDTVEGPEIVWLADQQKWCIYVDQFDNGRGYLPILTSDLTSSNPTDWEVAPDYDFGQLKKRHGSIMALTPQEYANLAAKY
;
A
#
# COMPACT_ATOMS: atom_id res chain seq x y z
N LEU A 1 4.78 12.32 -12.23
CA LEU A 1 5.08 13.20 -11.09
C LEU A 1 4.63 12.50 -9.82
N ASN A 2 5.51 11.66 -9.28
CA ASN A 2 5.25 10.96 -8.02
C ASN A 2 5.18 11.97 -6.89
N ASN A 3 4.18 11.92 -6.07
CA ASN A 3 3.97 12.44 -4.71
C ASN A 3 4.98 13.47 -4.13
N GLN A 4 5.80 14.08 -4.95
CA GLN A 4 6.82 15.02 -4.53
C GLN A 4 6.24 16.43 -4.52
N SER A 5 6.33 17.06 -3.37
CA SER A 5 6.18 18.51 -3.14
C SER A 5 4.80 19.13 -3.39
N THR A 6 3.82 18.67 -2.65
CA THR A 6 2.60 19.48 -2.50
C THR A 6 2.60 20.32 -1.22
N ASN A 7 3.54 20.15 -0.29
CA ASN A 7 3.76 20.94 0.96
C ASN A 7 2.49 21.29 1.77
N GLY A 8 1.41 20.54 1.58
CA GLY A 8 0.13 20.75 2.27
C GLY A 8 -0.16 19.73 3.36
N GLY A 9 0.75 18.80 3.59
CA GLY A 9 0.53 17.66 4.48
C GLY A 9 0.17 16.41 3.71
N TYR A 10 -0.43 15.43 4.41
CA TYR A 10 -0.61 14.07 3.92
C TYR A 10 -1.99 13.53 4.25
N LEU A 11 -2.51 12.71 3.35
CA LEU A 11 -3.68 11.87 3.56
C LEU A 11 -3.25 10.41 3.72
N PHE A 12 -3.73 9.76 4.76
CA PHE A 12 -3.60 8.33 4.96
C PHE A 12 -4.94 7.65 4.71
N VAL A 13 -4.97 6.65 3.83
CA VAL A 13 -6.11 5.77 3.58
C VAL A 13 -5.76 4.39 4.12
N PHE A 14 -6.52 3.88 5.08
CA PHE A 14 -6.17 2.67 5.83
C PHE A 14 -7.41 1.89 6.26
N PHE A 15 -7.21 0.67 6.71
CA PHE A 15 -8.21 -0.13 7.45
C PHE A 15 -7.69 -0.39 8.87
N THR A 16 -8.56 -0.78 9.78
CA THR A 16 -8.20 -0.94 11.19
C THR A 16 -7.97 -2.40 11.59
N GLY A 17 -8.53 -3.34 10.87
CA GLY A 17 -8.20 -4.76 10.82
C GLY A 17 -8.24 -5.51 12.13
N THR A 18 -9.27 -5.33 12.94
CA THR A 18 -9.47 -6.14 14.14
C THR A 18 -10.25 -7.42 13.88
N GLU A 19 -10.81 -7.58 12.67
CA GLU A 19 -11.60 -8.72 12.21
C GLU A 19 -12.77 -9.15 13.13
N ASP A 20 -13.09 -8.36 14.12
CA ASP A 20 -14.21 -8.54 15.06
C ASP A 20 -15.46 -7.72 14.67
N SER A 21 -15.32 -6.90 13.64
CA SER A 21 -16.38 -6.02 13.14
C SER A 21 -16.26 -5.86 11.62
N PRO A 22 -17.40 -5.82 10.90
CA PRO A 22 -17.38 -5.56 9.45
C PRO A 22 -16.87 -4.15 9.11
N SER A 23 -16.98 -3.18 10.00
CA SER A 23 -16.47 -1.83 9.79
C SER A 23 -14.95 -1.73 9.89
N ALA A 24 -14.29 -2.66 10.57
CA ALA A 24 -12.83 -2.67 10.69
C ALA A 24 -12.12 -2.93 9.36
N GLU A 25 -12.79 -3.56 8.42
CA GLU A 25 -12.32 -3.83 7.06
C GLU A 25 -13.04 -2.92 6.05
N GLN A 26 -13.00 -1.61 6.31
CA GLN A 26 -13.43 -0.55 5.41
C GLN A 26 -12.34 0.54 5.37
N LEU A 27 -12.52 1.59 4.57
CA LEU A 27 -11.49 2.61 4.39
C LEU A 27 -11.74 3.84 5.24
N TYR A 28 -10.78 4.11 6.09
CA TYR A 28 -10.71 5.27 6.98
C TYR A 28 -9.71 6.28 6.45
N PHE A 29 -9.88 7.54 6.79
CA PHE A 29 -8.98 8.62 6.44
C PHE A 29 -8.40 9.26 7.69
N ALA A 30 -7.12 9.62 7.61
CA ALA A 30 -6.44 10.47 8.58
C ALA A 30 -5.61 11.52 7.85
N LEU A 31 -5.43 12.67 8.48
CA LEU A 31 -4.62 13.78 8.00
C LEU A 31 -3.40 13.98 8.88
N SER A 32 -2.29 14.36 8.28
CA SER A 32 -1.08 14.73 8.99
C SER A 32 -0.40 15.92 8.33
N PRO A 33 0.08 16.91 9.09
CA PRO A 33 0.87 18.01 8.53
C PRO A 33 2.28 17.58 8.12
N ASP A 34 2.83 16.52 8.71
CA ASP A 34 4.24 16.13 8.59
C ASP A 34 4.46 14.66 8.21
N GLY A 35 3.39 13.84 8.13
CA GLY A 35 3.47 12.41 7.86
C GLY A 35 3.79 11.54 9.09
N LEU A 36 3.95 12.14 10.26
CA LEU A 36 4.27 11.43 11.51
C LEU A 36 3.22 11.62 12.61
N HIS A 37 2.52 12.74 12.61
CA HIS A 37 1.47 13.07 13.58
C HIS A 37 0.12 13.10 12.87
N TRP A 38 -0.73 12.13 13.17
CA TRP A 38 -1.97 11.86 12.45
C TRP A 38 -3.20 12.19 13.27
N THR A 39 -4.19 12.79 12.62
CA THR A 39 -5.53 13.02 13.17
C THR A 39 -6.53 12.26 12.34
N ASP A 40 -7.29 11.36 12.99
CA ASP A 40 -8.39 10.65 12.34
C ASP A 40 -9.51 11.64 12.02
N ILE A 41 -10.06 11.55 10.82
CA ILE A 41 -11.17 12.39 10.36
C ILE A 41 -12.44 11.57 10.20
N ASN A 42 -13.56 12.22 9.82
CA ASN A 42 -14.88 11.60 9.71
C ASN A 42 -15.38 10.97 11.03
N HIS A 43 -15.09 11.60 12.18
CA HIS A 43 -15.51 11.11 13.49
C HIS A 43 -15.14 9.65 13.77
N ASN A 44 -13.97 9.23 13.32
CA ASN A 44 -13.46 7.85 13.42
C ASN A 44 -14.37 6.80 12.74
N GLN A 45 -15.13 7.21 11.73
CA GLN A 45 -15.95 6.32 10.92
C GLN A 45 -15.33 6.13 9.52
N PRO A 46 -15.62 5.02 8.84
CA PRO A 46 -15.15 4.83 7.47
C PRO A 46 -15.63 5.96 6.55
N VAL A 47 -14.74 6.44 5.69
CA VAL A 47 -15.10 7.38 4.62
C VAL A 47 -15.66 6.64 3.42
N LEU A 48 -15.10 5.47 3.08
CA LEU A 48 -15.54 4.62 1.99
C LEU A 48 -15.86 3.23 2.51
N THR A 49 -17.01 2.71 2.07
CA THR A 49 -17.49 1.39 2.42
C THR A 49 -17.75 0.59 1.14
N SER A 50 -17.21 -0.62 1.04
CA SER A 50 -17.54 -1.53 -0.04
C SER A 50 -18.87 -2.23 0.23
N THR A 51 -19.81 -2.05 -0.69
CA THR A 51 -21.13 -2.73 -0.71
C THR A 51 -21.15 -3.90 -1.68
N ILE A 52 -20.05 -4.16 -2.37
CA ILE A 52 -19.89 -5.19 -3.41
C ILE A 52 -18.77 -6.16 -3.02
N GLY A 53 -18.64 -7.23 -3.80
CA GLY A 53 -17.63 -8.26 -3.54
C GLY A 53 -17.82 -8.90 -2.17
N GLU A 54 -16.75 -9.01 -1.40
CA GLU A 54 -16.76 -9.55 -0.03
C GLU A 54 -17.36 -8.58 1.00
N ARG A 55 -17.65 -7.34 0.59
CA ARG A 55 -18.15 -6.27 1.46
C ARG A 55 -17.20 -5.92 2.60
N GLY A 56 -15.93 -6.00 2.30
CA GLY A 56 -14.81 -5.58 3.12
C GLY A 56 -13.61 -5.35 2.24
N VAL A 57 -12.78 -4.39 2.60
CA VAL A 57 -11.59 -4.01 1.83
C VAL A 57 -10.41 -3.77 2.76
N ARG A 58 -9.21 -4.12 2.26
CA ARG A 58 -7.95 -4.03 2.98
C ARG A 58 -6.88 -3.47 2.03
N ASP A 59 -5.70 -3.14 2.58
CA ASP A 59 -4.47 -2.88 1.84
C ASP A 59 -4.68 -1.87 0.69
N SER A 60 -5.29 -0.74 1.02
CA SER A 60 -5.68 0.26 0.02
C SER A 60 -4.48 1.08 -0.47
N PHE A 61 -4.53 1.45 -1.73
CA PHE A 61 -3.58 2.36 -2.35
C PHE A 61 -4.32 3.53 -3.00
N ILE A 62 -3.95 4.76 -2.60
CA ILE A 62 -4.45 5.99 -3.21
C ILE A 62 -3.38 6.62 -4.08
N MET A 63 -3.75 7.08 -5.27
CA MET A 63 -2.83 7.83 -6.11
C MET A 63 -3.51 9.03 -6.78
N ARG A 64 -2.70 10.04 -7.03
CA ARG A 64 -3.02 11.15 -7.94
C ARG A 64 -2.69 10.72 -9.36
N ARG A 65 -3.67 10.77 -10.24
CA ARG A 65 -3.51 10.44 -11.66
C ARG A 65 -2.90 11.61 -12.44
N GLN A 66 -2.43 11.31 -13.65
CA GLN A 66 -1.86 12.33 -14.55
C GLN A 66 -2.88 13.39 -14.97
N ASP A 67 -4.17 13.04 -14.99
CA ASP A 67 -5.29 13.96 -15.30
C ASP A 67 -5.71 14.82 -14.08
N GLY A 68 -5.03 14.68 -12.94
CA GLY A 68 -5.33 15.41 -11.70
C GLY A 68 -6.44 14.79 -10.86
N HIS A 69 -7.11 13.74 -11.33
CA HIS A 69 -8.07 12.97 -10.54
C HIS A 69 -7.35 11.99 -9.60
N PHE A 70 -8.12 11.33 -8.75
CA PHE A 70 -7.63 10.38 -7.76
C PHE A 70 -8.30 9.03 -7.94
N THR A 71 -7.54 7.98 -7.69
CA THR A 71 -8.03 6.60 -7.67
C THR A 71 -7.58 5.92 -6.41
N ILE A 72 -8.49 5.19 -5.75
CA ILE A 72 -8.17 4.24 -4.69
C ILE A 72 -8.38 2.83 -5.25
N MET A 73 -7.42 1.95 -5.02
CA MET A 73 -7.50 0.51 -5.25
C MET A 73 -7.43 -0.19 -3.90
N ALA A 74 -8.17 -1.28 -3.72
CA ALA A 74 -8.13 -2.05 -2.48
C ALA A 74 -8.33 -3.54 -2.73
N THR A 75 -7.75 -4.35 -1.85
CA THR A 75 -8.01 -5.79 -1.76
C THR A 75 -9.47 -6.03 -1.40
N ASP A 76 -10.16 -6.84 -2.18
CA ASP A 76 -11.52 -7.31 -1.88
C ASP A 76 -11.44 -8.50 -0.93
N LEU A 77 -11.47 -8.22 0.37
CA LEU A 77 -11.33 -9.26 1.39
C LEU A 77 -12.00 -8.82 2.70
N SER A 78 -12.88 -9.67 3.22
CA SER A 78 -13.42 -9.56 4.57
C SER A 78 -13.15 -10.83 5.36
N ILE A 79 -12.16 -10.79 6.22
CA ILE A 79 -11.87 -11.89 7.15
C ILE A 79 -13.02 -12.06 8.16
N TYR A 80 -13.66 -10.96 8.53
CA TYR A 80 -14.87 -10.99 9.37
C TYR A 80 -15.97 -11.86 8.74
N HIS A 81 -16.34 -11.59 7.48
CA HIS A 81 -17.39 -12.34 6.80
C HIS A 81 -16.97 -13.78 6.45
N ARG A 82 -15.67 -14.06 6.42
CA ARG A 82 -15.13 -15.42 6.23
C ARG A 82 -15.02 -16.23 7.52
N GLY A 83 -15.42 -15.66 8.66
CA GLY A 83 -15.41 -16.36 9.95
C GLY A 83 -14.06 -16.40 10.66
N GLY A 84 -13.18 -15.46 10.35
CA GLY A 84 -11.84 -15.35 10.94
C GLY A 84 -10.74 -16.04 10.12
N TRP A 85 -9.49 -15.73 10.39
CA TRP A 85 -8.33 -16.23 9.66
C TRP A 85 -8.24 -17.76 9.61
N GLY A 86 -8.60 -18.45 10.68
CA GLY A 86 -8.55 -19.92 10.75
C GLY A 86 -9.48 -20.63 9.75
N GLN A 87 -10.51 -19.95 9.25
CA GLN A 87 -11.51 -20.51 8.33
C GLN A 87 -11.50 -19.80 6.96
N ALA A 88 -10.81 -18.68 6.85
CA ALA A 88 -10.92 -17.76 5.73
C ALA A 88 -10.55 -18.36 4.37
N LYS A 89 -9.56 -19.26 4.30
CA LYS A 89 -9.01 -19.80 3.04
C LYS A 89 -8.74 -18.71 2.00
N ALA A 90 -8.29 -17.55 2.49
CA ALA A 90 -8.24 -16.31 1.74
C ALA A 90 -7.30 -16.34 0.52
N THR A 91 -6.27 -17.19 0.56
CA THR A 91 -5.32 -17.36 -0.56
C THR A 91 -5.76 -18.41 -1.58
N THR A 92 -6.80 -19.17 -1.31
CA THR A 92 -7.26 -20.26 -2.19
C THR A 92 -8.65 -20.02 -2.77
N THR A 93 -9.53 -19.39 -2.02
CA THR A 93 -10.92 -19.09 -2.41
C THR A 93 -11.23 -17.60 -2.35
N GLY A 94 -10.23 -16.75 -2.37
CA GLY A 94 -10.36 -15.31 -2.32
C GLY A 94 -10.97 -14.70 -3.58
N SER A 95 -11.30 -13.42 -3.49
CA SER A 95 -11.78 -12.64 -4.63
C SER A 95 -10.74 -12.58 -5.74
N LYS A 96 -11.19 -12.57 -6.98
CA LYS A 96 -10.37 -12.39 -8.18
C LYS A 96 -10.36 -10.93 -8.65
N ASP A 97 -11.04 -10.08 -7.91
CA ASP A 97 -11.27 -8.69 -8.24
C ASP A 97 -10.53 -7.77 -7.26
N LEU A 98 -10.21 -6.57 -7.73
CA LEU A 98 -9.89 -5.42 -6.89
C LEU A 98 -11.08 -4.48 -6.84
N ILE A 99 -11.21 -3.73 -5.76
CA ILE A 99 -12.23 -2.70 -5.60
C ILE A 99 -11.62 -1.32 -5.82
N PHE A 100 -12.32 -0.50 -6.61
CA PHE A 100 -11.86 0.83 -7.02
C PHE A 100 -12.87 1.90 -6.65
N TRP A 101 -12.36 3.09 -6.29
CA TRP A 101 -13.09 4.34 -6.20
C TRP A 101 -12.33 5.43 -6.92
N ASP A 102 -13.05 6.35 -7.56
CA ASP A 102 -12.49 7.53 -8.21
C ASP A 102 -13.06 8.81 -7.62
N SER A 103 -12.24 9.85 -7.62
CA SER A 103 -12.62 11.18 -7.18
C SER A 103 -11.92 12.25 -8.01
N ALA A 104 -12.60 13.38 -8.23
CA ALA A 104 -11.99 14.56 -8.84
C ALA A 104 -11.38 15.52 -7.79
N ASP A 105 -11.78 15.40 -6.53
CA ASP A 105 -11.54 16.42 -5.51
C ASP A 105 -11.17 15.88 -4.11
N LEU A 106 -11.07 14.57 -3.93
CA LEU A 106 -10.89 13.86 -2.65
C LEU A 106 -12.09 13.96 -1.71
N LEU A 107 -13.12 14.70 -2.07
CA LEU A 107 -14.29 14.97 -1.23
C LEU A 107 -15.50 14.15 -1.65
N SER A 108 -15.67 13.97 -2.95
CA SER A 108 -16.76 13.22 -3.56
C SER A 108 -16.18 12.01 -4.28
N TRP A 109 -16.65 10.83 -3.92
CA TRP A 109 -16.16 9.56 -4.45
C TRP A 109 -17.24 8.85 -5.26
N SER A 110 -16.81 8.14 -6.30
CA SER A 110 -17.69 7.23 -7.04
C SER A 110 -18.24 6.13 -6.12
N THR A 111 -19.27 5.43 -6.59
CA THR A 111 -19.61 4.12 -6.02
C THR A 111 -18.46 3.13 -6.23
N PRO A 112 -18.28 2.12 -5.35
CA PRO A 112 -17.26 1.10 -5.56
C PRO A 112 -17.54 0.30 -6.83
N ARG A 113 -16.48 -0.01 -7.58
CA ARG A 113 -16.54 -0.93 -8.72
C ARG A 113 -15.54 -2.05 -8.58
N ALA A 114 -15.92 -3.24 -8.96
CA ALA A 114 -15.02 -4.40 -9.00
C ALA A 114 -14.43 -4.54 -10.40
N VAL A 115 -13.14 -4.81 -10.47
CA VAL A 115 -12.43 -5.12 -11.71
C VAL A 115 -11.73 -6.45 -11.57
N ARG A 116 -12.04 -7.39 -12.48
CA ARG A 116 -11.40 -8.71 -12.54
C ARG A 116 -9.94 -8.58 -12.94
N MET A 117 -9.05 -9.07 -12.09
CA MET A 117 -7.59 -8.98 -12.31
C MET A 117 -6.98 -10.30 -12.75
N VAL A 118 -7.55 -11.43 -12.34
CA VAL A 118 -6.99 -12.76 -12.56
C VAL A 118 -8.08 -13.77 -12.93
N GLY A 119 -7.67 -14.91 -13.47
CA GLY A 119 -8.58 -16.00 -13.81
C GLY A 119 -9.16 -16.73 -12.60
N GLU A 120 -10.19 -17.55 -12.84
CA GLU A 120 -10.90 -18.29 -11.78
C GLU A 120 -9.98 -19.23 -10.99
N ASP A 121 -8.95 -19.75 -11.64
CA ASP A 121 -8.00 -20.69 -11.03
C ASP A 121 -6.96 -20.03 -10.12
N THR A 122 -6.94 -18.69 -10.07
CA THR A 122 -6.03 -17.93 -9.20
C THR A 122 -6.70 -17.70 -7.85
N GLY A 123 -5.99 -17.96 -6.75
CA GLY A 123 -6.57 -18.02 -5.41
C GLY A 123 -7.04 -16.70 -4.82
N CYS A 124 -6.35 -15.56 -5.12
CA CYS A 124 -6.68 -14.23 -4.59
C CYS A 124 -5.95 -13.11 -5.34
N VAL A 125 -6.30 -11.86 -5.04
CA VAL A 125 -5.65 -10.63 -5.52
C VAL A 125 -5.50 -9.68 -4.35
N TRP A 126 -4.25 -9.43 -3.90
CA TRP A 126 -3.97 -8.68 -2.69
C TRP A 126 -3.06 -7.49 -2.89
N ALA A 127 -3.25 -6.48 -2.06
CA ALA A 127 -2.33 -5.37 -1.86
C ALA A 127 -1.89 -4.69 -3.19
N PRO A 128 -2.82 -4.11 -3.94
CA PRO A 128 -2.51 -3.44 -5.19
C PRO A 128 -1.77 -2.12 -4.96
N GLU A 129 -0.79 -1.83 -5.80
CA GLU A 129 -0.22 -0.50 -5.96
C GLU A 129 -0.01 -0.16 -7.44
N ALA A 130 0.32 1.09 -7.73
CA ALA A 130 0.58 1.53 -9.08
C ALA A 130 1.64 2.63 -9.13
N ILE A 131 2.37 2.66 -10.24
CA ILE A 131 3.27 3.76 -10.58
C ILE A 131 3.03 4.14 -12.05
N TYR A 132 3.04 5.44 -12.36
CA TYR A 132 2.92 5.88 -13.73
C TYR A 132 4.23 5.64 -14.49
N ASP A 133 4.12 4.97 -15.63
CA ASP A 133 5.24 4.71 -16.53
C ASP A 133 5.13 5.63 -17.76
N PRO A 134 5.95 6.69 -17.82
CA PRO A 134 5.89 7.61 -18.95
C PRO A 134 6.29 6.98 -20.29
N ALA A 135 7.09 5.90 -20.28
CA ALA A 135 7.51 5.22 -21.50
C ALA A 135 6.33 4.47 -22.18
N HIS A 136 5.37 4.02 -21.39
CA HIS A 136 4.16 3.36 -21.86
C HIS A 136 2.94 4.29 -21.87
N GLU A 137 3.07 5.51 -21.36
CA GLU A 137 1.93 6.42 -21.15
C GLU A 137 0.77 5.74 -20.43
N ALA A 138 1.08 4.93 -19.42
CA ALA A 138 0.14 4.09 -18.67
C ALA A 138 0.60 3.89 -17.22
N TYR A 139 -0.31 3.39 -16.41
CA TYR A 139 -0.01 3.00 -15.03
C TYR A 139 0.42 1.54 -15.01
N PHE A 140 1.58 1.31 -14.42
CA PHE A 140 2.08 -0.02 -14.07
C PHE A 140 1.46 -0.41 -12.73
N VAL A 141 0.46 -1.28 -12.77
CA VAL A 141 -0.25 -1.77 -11.59
C VAL A 141 0.31 -3.13 -11.20
N PHE A 142 0.58 -3.35 -9.93
CA PHE A 142 1.10 -4.60 -9.41
C PHE A 142 0.37 -5.01 -8.13
N TRP A 143 0.30 -6.30 -7.89
CA TRP A 143 -0.42 -6.91 -6.76
C TRP A 143 0.14 -8.29 -6.45
N SER A 144 -0.29 -8.86 -5.33
CA SER A 144 0.10 -10.20 -4.91
C SER A 144 -0.99 -11.21 -5.27
N SER A 145 -0.62 -12.29 -5.94
CA SER A 145 -1.47 -13.44 -6.26
C SER A 145 -0.68 -14.73 -6.22
N PRO A 146 -1.30 -15.88 -5.89
CA PRO A 146 -0.59 -17.13 -5.85
C PRO A 146 -0.25 -17.63 -7.26
N ASN A 147 0.91 -18.23 -7.39
CA ASN A 147 1.28 -19.01 -8.55
C ASN A 147 0.42 -20.27 -8.61
N GLN A 148 -0.11 -20.60 -9.79
CA GLN A 148 -1.03 -21.74 -9.96
C GLN A 148 -0.39 -23.12 -9.71
N GLN A 149 0.93 -23.23 -9.87
CA GLN A 149 1.66 -24.49 -9.71
C GLN A 149 2.22 -24.68 -8.30
N THR A 150 2.84 -23.62 -7.77
CA THR A 150 3.50 -23.69 -6.46
C THR A 150 2.60 -23.29 -5.30
N HIS A 151 1.49 -22.62 -5.59
CA HIS A 151 0.58 -21.98 -4.62
C HIS A 151 1.24 -20.94 -3.72
N LYS A 152 2.47 -20.54 -4.05
CA LYS A 152 3.17 -19.44 -3.37
C LYS A 152 2.76 -18.12 -3.95
N MET A 153 2.61 -17.11 -3.07
CA MET A 153 2.32 -15.75 -3.49
C MET A 153 3.53 -15.17 -4.23
N GLU A 154 3.24 -14.49 -5.30
CA GLU A 154 4.20 -13.74 -6.11
C GLU A 154 3.59 -12.43 -6.57
N ILE A 155 4.40 -11.50 -7.05
CA ILE A 155 3.90 -10.23 -7.56
C ILE A 155 3.58 -10.35 -9.04
N TRP A 156 2.35 -10.00 -9.38
CA TRP A 156 1.83 -9.90 -10.74
C TRP A 156 1.72 -8.44 -11.15
N ARG A 157 1.66 -8.19 -12.44
CA ARG A 157 1.52 -6.83 -12.99
C ARG A 157 0.61 -6.78 -14.21
N ALA A 158 0.03 -5.61 -14.47
CA ALA A 158 -0.63 -5.26 -15.72
C ALA A 158 -0.57 -3.75 -15.93
N TYR A 159 -0.57 -3.30 -17.18
CA TYR A 159 -0.72 -1.90 -17.52
C TYR A 159 -2.19 -1.52 -17.68
N THR A 160 -2.51 -0.27 -17.34
CA THR A 160 -3.82 0.34 -17.58
C THR A 160 -3.68 1.84 -17.82
N LYS A 161 -4.57 2.42 -18.62
CA LYS A 161 -4.66 3.87 -18.82
C LYS A 161 -5.78 4.51 -18.00
N ASP A 162 -6.74 3.72 -17.54
CA ASP A 162 -8.00 4.22 -16.99
C ASP A 162 -8.48 3.51 -15.73
N PHE A 163 -7.74 2.50 -15.22
CA PHE A 163 -8.13 1.64 -14.09
C PHE A 163 -9.46 0.90 -14.28
N GLN A 164 -9.88 0.72 -15.53
CA GLN A 164 -11.06 -0.06 -15.91
C GLN A 164 -10.68 -1.19 -16.87
N HIS A 165 -9.78 -0.88 -17.82
CA HIS A 165 -9.30 -1.82 -18.80
C HIS A 165 -7.82 -2.10 -18.56
N PHE A 166 -7.50 -3.36 -18.35
CA PHE A 166 -6.14 -3.81 -18.07
C PHE A 166 -5.62 -4.64 -19.23
N GLU A 167 -4.36 -4.44 -19.55
CA GLU A 167 -3.62 -5.30 -20.48
C GLU A 167 -3.38 -6.68 -19.87
N SER A 168 -2.79 -7.57 -20.64
CA SER A 168 -2.46 -8.93 -20.18
C SER A 168 -1.60 -8.92 -18.92
N THR A 169 -1.96 -9.74 -17.96
CA THR A 169 -1.23 -9.93 -16.72
C THR A 169 0.03 -10.77 -16.93
N ALA A 170 1.04 -10.52 -16.13
CA ALA A 170 2.26 -11.33 -16.09
C ALA A 170 2.85 -11.33 -14.66
N THR A 171 3.60 -12.37 -14.35
CA THR A 171 4.42 -12.38 -13.13
C THR A 171 5.50 -11.29 -13.25
N TYR A 172 5.68 -10.53 -12.17
CA TYR A 172 6.65 -9.44 -12.09
C TYR A 172 7.82 -9.76 -11.17
N ALA A 173 7.55 -10.33 -10.01
CA ALA A 173 8.58 -10.71 -9.07
C ALA A 173 8.17 -11.97 -8.28
N VAL A 174 9.16 -12.75 -7.90
CA VAL A 174 9.01 -13.96 -7.08
C VAL A 174 9.88 -13.85 -5.84
N ALA A 175 9.52 -14.55 -4.78
CA ALA A 175 10.32 -14.62 -3.56
C ALA A 175 11.71 -15.20 -3.87
N LYS A 176 12.75 -14.63 -3.25
CA LYS A 176 14.12 -15.17 -3.37
C LYS A 176 14.25 -16.54 -2.75
N ASN A 177 13.62 -16.74 -1.60
CA ASN A 177 13.47 -18.05 -1.00
C ASN A 177 12.14 -18.67 -1.49
N PRO A 178 12.16 -19.79 -2.25
CA PRO A 178 10.93 -20.38 -2.79
C PRO A 178 9.99 -20.94 -1.71
N LYS A 179 10.40 -20.97 -0.46
CA LYS A 179 9.54 -21.33 0.68
C LYS A 179 8.69 -20.17 1.17
N ASN A 180 9.08 -18.93 0.86
CA ASN A 180 8.38 -17.75 1.26
C ASN A 180 7.23 -17.39 0.31
N ASP A 181 6.30 -16.60 0.81
CA ASP A 181 5.36 -15.84 0.02
C ASP A 181 5.94 -14.44 -0.20
N LEU A 182 5.84 -13.91 -1.42
CA LEU A 182 6.18 -12.53 -1.73
C LEU A 182 4.89 -11.74 -1.83
N ILE A 183 4.69 -10.80 -0.92
CA ILE A 183 3.49 -9.96 -0.86
C ILE A 183 3.82 -8.50 -0.55
N ASP A 184 2.81 -7.64 -0.68
CA ASP A 184 2.82 -6.26 -0.18
C ASP A 184 3.96 -5.43 -0.77
N MET A 185 4.09 -5.42 -2.09
CA MET A 185 5.11 -4.61 -2.74
C MET A 185 4.69 -3.15 -2.83
N THR A 186 5.58 -2.26 -2.43
CA THR A 186 5.50 -0.81 -2.63
C THR A 186 6.67 -0.33 -3.48
N MET A 187 6.49 0.73 -4.26
CA MET A 187 7.51 1.21 -5.19
C MET A 187 7.46 2.72 -5.37
N VAL A 188 8.64 3.33 -5.40
CA VAL A 188 8.83 4.76 -5.68
C VAL A 188 9.96 4.98 -6.67
N LYS A 189 10.01 6.17 -7.25
CA LYS A 189 11.16 6.66 -7.99
C LYS A 189 11.93 7.65 -7.13
N ALA A 190 13.18 7.32 -6.82
CA ALA A 190 14.06 8.12 -5.98
C ALA A 190 15.40 8.32 -6.67
N GLY A 191 15.83 9.58 -6.85
CA GLY A 191 17.16 9.89 -7.41
C GLY A 191 17.45 9.29 -8.78
N GLY A 192 16.44 9.08 -9.62
CA GLY A 192 16.59 8.46 -10.95
C GLY A 192 16.57 6.94 -10.95
N GLN A 193 16.53 6.31 -9.78
CA GLN A 193 16.35 4.87 -9.60
C GLN A 193 14.90 4.58 -9.20
N PHE A 194 14.43 3.36 -9.49
CA PHE A 194 13.26 2.79 -8.82
C PHE A 194 13.72 2.07 -7.56
N VAL A 195 13.00 2.26 -6.47
CA VAL A 195 13.22 1.57 -5.21
C VAL A 195 11.91 0.90 -4.81
N ARG A 196 11.98 -0.35 -4.42
CA ARG A 196 10.83 -1.12 -3.94
C ARG A 196 11.14 -1.84 -2.64
N ALA A 197 10.10 -2.05 -1.85
CA ALA A 197 10.11 -2.90 -0.68
C ALA A 197 8.94 -3.86 -0.75
N SER A 198 9.05 -5.01 -0.10
CA SER A 198 8.00 -6.04 -0.07
C SER A 198 8.19 -6.93 1.15
N ARG A 199 7.24 -7.83 1.42
CA ARG A 199 7.42 -8.87 2.43
C ARG A 199 7.85 -10.17 1.75
N ASP A 200 9.04 -10.66 2.11
CA ASP A 200 9.64 -11.93 1.69
C ASP A 200 10.32 -12.60 2.91
N GLY A 201 9.55 -12.92 3.95
CA GLY A 201 10.07 -13.35 5.26
C GLY A 201 10.79 -12.24 6.04
N THR A 202 11.33 -11.27 5.35
CA THR A 202 11.84 -9.98 5.82
C THR A 202 11.24 -8.87 4.97
N ILE A 203 11.70 -7.63 5.14
CA ILE A 203 11.36 -6.52 4.25
C ILE A 203 12.60 -6.13 3.45
N PRO A 204 12.89 -6.80 2.33
CA PRO A 204 13.97 -6.40 1.45
C PRO A 204 13.69 -5.06 0.80
N ILE A 205 14.75 -4.26 0.65
CA ILE A 205 14.75 -3.02 -0.12
C ILE A 205 15.62 -3.27 -1.35
N GLU A 206 15.05 -3.05 -2.52
CA GLU A 206 15.69 -3.31 -3.80
C GLU A 206 15.68 -2.07 -4.68
N GLN A 207 16.66 -1.95 -5.56
CA GLN A 207 16.75 -0.86 -6.52
C GLN A 207 16.95 -1.37 -7.95
N SER A 208 16.51 -0.57 -8.92
CA SER A 208 16.72 -0.81 -10.35
C SER A 208 16.71 0.51 -11.13
N PRO A 209 17.47 0.63 -12.22
CA PRO A 209 17.37 1.80 -13.09
C PRO A 209 16.07 1.81 -13.94
N SER A 210 15.35 0.69 -14.02
CA SER A 210 14.11 0.58 -14.79
C SER A 210 13.08 -0.32 -14.13
N LEU A 211 11.80 -0.09 -14.43
CA LEU A 211 10.69 -0.90 -13.89
C LEU A 211 10.81 -2.39 -14.24
N THR A 212 11.29 -2.70 -15.43
CA THR A 212 11.38 -4.06 -15.97
C THR A 212 12.81 -4.58 -16.05
N GLY A 213 13.75 -3.88 -15.43
CA GLY A 213 15.15 -4.27 -15.40
C GLY A 213 15.49 -5.25 -14.27
N ASP A 214 16.78 -5.46 -14.09
CA ASP A 214 17.30 -6.26 -13.02
C ASP A 214 17.24 -5.49 -11.69
N TRP A 215 16.69 -6.12 -10.68
CA TRP A 215 16.59 -5.57 -9.34
C TRP A 215 17.70 -6.10 -8.45
N GLN A 216 18.35 -5.20 -7.73
CA GLN A 216 19.42 -5.52 -6.79
C GLN A 216 18.96 -5.19 -5.36
N GLN A 217 19.10 -6.15 -4.47
CA GLN A 217 18.82 -5.90 -3.06
C GLN A 217 19.93 -5.02 -2.47
N VAL A 218 19.52 -3.94 -1.84
CA VAL A 218 20.39 -3.02 -1.10
C VAL A 218 20.57 -3.54 0.33
N THR A 219 19.48 -3.81 1.01
CA THR A 219 19.42 -4.25 2.41
C THR A 219 18.06 -4.89 2.70
N ALA A 220 17.84 -5.29 3.94
CA ALA A 220 16.52 -5.56 4.51
C ALA A 220 16.35 -4.76 5.80
N LEU A 221 15.13 -4.39 6.16
CA LEU A 221 14.89 -3.63 7.40
C LEU A 221 15.41 -4.36 8.64
N GLN A 222 15.38 -5.69 8.63
CA GLN A 222 15.87 -6.55 9.70
C GLN A 222 17.38 -6.46 9.92
N ASP A 223 18.13 -5.96 8.94
CA ASP A 223 19.60 -5.83 8.99
C ASP A 223 20.08 -4.42 9.43
N LEU A 224 19.14 -3.53 9.78
CA LEU A 224 19.41 -2.10 10.00
C LEU A 224 19.36 -1.63 11.46
N ASP A 225 19.44 -2.55 12.41
CA ASP A 225 19.40 -2.24 13.87
C ASP A 225 18.17 -1.43 14.33
N LEU A 226 17.03 -1.63 13.66
CA LEU A 226 15.78 -0.91 13.92
C LEU A 226 14.89 -1.58 14.99
N GLY A 227 15.37 -2.65 15.61
CA GLY A 227 14.57 -3.46 16.54
C GLY A 227 13.55 -4.37 15.86
N ILE A 228 13.57 -4.47 14.53
CA ILE A 228 12.71 -5.35 13.75
C ILE A 228 13.45 -6.67 13.52
N GLN A 229 12.88 -7.77 13.96
CA GLN A 229 13.49 -9.09 13.83
C GLN A 229 12.53 -10.09 13.19
N GLY A 230 13.04 -10.86 12.23
CA GLY A 230 12.26 -11.90 11.57
C GLY A 230 11.05 -11.38 10.80
N ASP A 231 10.07 -12.23 10.62
CA ASP A 231 8.83 -11.95 9.88
C ASP A 231 7.74 -11.42 10.83
N THR A 232 7.89 -10.20 11.30
CA THR A 232 7.01 -9.55 12.29
C THR A 232 6.31 -8.29 11.78
N VAL A 233 6.67 -7.83 10.58
CA VAL A 233 6.09 -6.66 9.93
C VAL A 233 5.75 -6.97 8.47
N GLU A 234 4.76 -6.25 7.94
CA GLU A 234 4.25 -6.37 6.57
C GLU A 234 3.81 -5.02 6.03
N GLY A 235 3.22 -4.99 4.85
CA GLY A 235 2.58 -3.79 4.29
C GLY A 235 3.50 -2.58 4.21
N PRO A 236 4.74 -2.67 3.70
CA PRO A 236 5.59 -1.49 3.60
C PRO A 236 4.96 -0.46 2.67
N GLU A 237 5.11 0.82 3.05
CA GLU A 237 4.69 1.97 2.24
C GLU A 237 5.80 3.01 2.25
N ILE A 238 6.30 3.41 1.08
CA ILE A 238 7.42 4.36 0.96
C ILE A 238 6.88 5.74 0.59
N VAL A 239 7.19 6.75 1.40
CA VAL A 239 6.71 8.13 1.21
C VAL A 239 7.84 9.13 1.43
N TRP A 240 7.91 10.15 0.59
CA TRP A 240 8.80 11.30 0.80
C TRP A 240 8.18 12.31 1.76
N LEU A 241 8.86 12.63 2.83
CA LEU A 241 8.47 13.63 3.82
C LEU A 241 9.21 14.95 3.52
N ALA A 242 8.53 15.86 2.84
CA ALA A 242 9.15 17.07 2.28
C ALA A 242 9.76 17.98 3.34
N ASP A 243 9.06 18.22 4.46
CA ASP A 243 9.54 19.11 5.53
C ASP A 243 10.77 18.56 6.23
N GLN A 244 10.91 17.24 6.30
CA GLN A 244 12.04 16.57 6.93
C GLN A 244 13.17 16.28 5.97
N GLN A 245 12.93 16.40 4.66
CA GLN A 245 13.86 15.99 3.59
C GLN A 245 14.31 14.54 3.80
N LYS A 246 13.38 13.66 4.16
CA LYS A 246 13.60 12.24 4.40
C LYS A 246 12.57 11.37 3.71
N TRP A 247 12.96 10.20 3.36
CA TRP A 247 12.05 9.11 3.04
C TRP A 247 11.56 8.48 4.33
N CYS A 248 10.30 8.07 4.34
CA CYS A 248 9.74 7.24 5.39
C CYS A 248 9.27 5.93 4.78
N ILE A 249 9.68 4.82 5.38
CA ILE A 249 9.06 3.51 5.14
C ILE A 249 8.20 3.20 6.36
N TYR A 250 6.90 3.13 6.15
CA TYR A 250 5.96 2.65 7.16
C TYR A 250 5.82 1.15 7.00
N VAL A 251 5.79 0.41 8.11
CA VAL A 251 5.53 -1.03 8.12
C VAL A 251 4.45 -1.38 9.13
N ASP A 252 3.57 -2.31 8.78
CA ASP A 252 2.49 -2.78 9.65
C ASP A 252 3.02 -3.85 10.61
N GLN A 253 3.03 -3.54 11.90
CA GLN A 253 3.47 -4.42 12.98
C GLN A 253 2.38 -5.46 13.30
N PHE A 254 2.09 -6.35 12.36
CA PHE A 254 0.98 -7.30 12.48
C PHE A 254 1.17 -8.29 13.64
N ASP A 255 2.40 -8.66 13.95
CA ASP A 255 2.72 -9.63 14.99
C ASP A 255 2.31 -9.15 16.39
N ASN A 256 2.54 -7.89 16.69
CA ASN A 256 2.18 -7.29 17.98
C ASN A 256 0.88 -6.48 17.97
N GLY A 257 0.24 -6.36 16.82
CA GLY A 257 -1.04 -5.66 16.65
C GLY A 257 -0.98 -4.14 16.82
N ARG A 258 0.20 -3.51 16.71
CA ARG A 258 0.38 -2.05 16.94
C ARG A 258 0.08 -1.19 15.71
N GLY A 259 -0.05 -1.78 14.52
CA GLY A 259 -0.20 -1.03 13.28
C GLY A 259 1.12 -0.46 12.76
N TYR A 260 1.06 0.65 12.04
CA TYR A 260 2.24 1.19 11.35
C TYR A 260 3.32 1.72 12.28
N LEU A 261 4.57 1.46 11.89
CA LEU A 261 5.80 1.98 12.47
C LEU A 261 6.53 2.81 11.40
N PRO A 262 6.88 4.09 11.66
CA PRO A 262 7.58 4.92 10.68
C PRO A 262 9.09 4.79 10.82
N ILE A 263 9.77 4.52 9.70
CA ILE A 263 11.23 4.37 9.62
C ILE A 263 11.75 5.43 8.67
N LEU A 264 12.68 6.24 9.12
CA LEU A 264 13.22 7.38 8.39
C LEU A 264 14.61 7.09 7.84
N THR A 265 14.86 7.59 6.63
CA THR A 265 16.20 7.63 6.01
C THR A 265 16.31 8.81 5.05
N SER A 266 17.49 9.36 4.90
CA SER A 266 17.78 10.31 3.81
C SER A 266 18.14 9.62 2.49
N ASP A 267 18.47 8.33 2.54
CA ASP A 267 18.87 7.55 1.36
C ASP A 267 18.29 6.12 1.42
N LEU A 268 17.28 5.86 0.59
CA LEU A 268 16.66 4.53 0.46
C LEU A 268 17.64 3.46 -0.06
N THR A 269 18.76 3.86 -0.63
CA THR A 269 19.75 2.95 -1.20
C THR A 269 20.96 2.72 -0.29
N SER A 270 20.92 3.20 0.95
CA SER A 270 21.95 2.95 1.94
C SER A 270 21.74 1.60 2.64
N SER A 271 22.82 0.84 2.78
CA SER A 271 22.89 -0.36 3.62
C SER A 271 23.54 -0.11 4.99
N ASN A 272 23.89 1.14 5.28
CA ASN A 272 24.51 1.51 6.54
C ASN A 272 23.43 1.72 7.62
N PRO A 273 23.41 0.94 8.71
CA PRO A 273 22.40 1.09 9.77
C PRO A 273 22.31 2.51 10.36
N THR A 274 23.40 3.28 10.37
CA THR A 274 23.41 4.64 10.90
C THR A 274 22.64 5.66 10.07
N ASP A 275 22.28 5.31 8.83
CA ASP A 275 21.47 6.17 7.95
C ASP A 275 19.96 5.97 8.14
N TRP A 276 19.58 5.05 9.02
CA TRP A 276 18.21 4.66 9.27
C TRP A 276 17.85 4.80 10.73
N GLU A 277 16.64 5.23 11.01
CA GLU A 277 16.11 5.33 12.38
C GLU A 277 14.60 5.10 12.40
N VAL A 278 14.08 4.51 13.46
CA VAL A 278 12.65 4.65 13.77
C VAL A 278 12.42 6.10 14.13
N ALA A 279 11.37 6.72 13.57
CA ALA A 279 11.07 8.11 13.87
C ALA A 279 11.04 8.34 15.39
N PRO A 280 11.79 9.32 15.93
CA PRO A 280 11.92 9.50 17.38
C PRO A 280 10.63 10.04 18.02
N ASP A 281 9.78 10.69 17.22
CA ASP A 281 8.51 11.26 17.65
C ASP A 281 7.46 11.04 16.58
N TYR A 282 6.38 10.35 16.93
CA TYR A 282 5.24 10.10 16.05
C TYR A 282 3.99 9.75 16.84
N ASP A 283 2.84 10.03 16.25
CA ASP A 283 1.53 9.68 16.80
C ASP A 283 0.59 9.31 15.65
N PHE A 284 0.12 8.07 15.62
CA PHE A 284 -0.83 7.62 14.60
C PHE A 284 -2.30 7.93 14.93
N GLY A 285 -2.59 8.68 16.00
CA GLY A 285 -3.95 9.01 16.40
C GLY A 285 -4.67 7.87 17.12
N GLN A 286 -6.00 7.91 17.12
CA GLN A 286 -6.82 7.00 17.92
C GLN A 286 -7.04 5.64 17.25
N LEU A 287 -7.27 5.62 15.94
CA LEU A 287 -7.52 4.40 15.19
C LEU A 287 -6.21 3.70 14.81
N LYS A 288 -6.19 2.38 14.93
CA LYS A 288 -5.07 1.57 14.44
C LYS A 288 -4.95 1.74 12.91
N LYS A 289 -3.74 2.04 12.44
CA LYS A 289 -3.42 2.11 11.03
C LYS A 289 -2.83 0.78 10.60
N ARG A 290 -3.62 0.01 9.86
CA ARG A 290 -3.17 -1.18 9.16
C ARG A 290 -2.77 -0.83 7.74
N HIS A 291 -2.17 -1.78 7.04
CA HIS A 291 -1.65 -1.65 5.68
C HIS A 291 -2.55 -0.79 4.78
N GLY A 292 -2.06 0.36 4.41
CA GLY A 292 -2.73 1.34 3.57
C GLY A 292 -1.69 2.18 2.83
N SER A 293 -2.09 3.36 2.39
CA SER A 293 -1.19 4.23 1.64
C SER A 293 -1.32 5.69 2.05
N ILE A 294 -0.25 6.42 1.81
CA ILE A 294 -0.11 7.82 2.20
C ILE A 294 0.21 8.64 0.96
N MET A 295 -0.57 9.69 0.73
CA MET A 295 -0.41 10.59 -0.41
C MET A 295 -0.21 12.03 0.07
N ALA A 296 0.77 12.72 -0.53
CA ALA A 296 0.98 14.13 -0.29
C ALA A 296 -0.16 14.99 -0.86
N LEU A 297 -0.56 16.01 -0.12
CA LEU A 297 -1.65 16.91 -0.43
C LEU A 297 -1.14 18.33 -0.75
N THR A 298 -1.90 19.08 -1.56
CA THR A 298 -1.77 20.52 -1.61
C THR A 298 -2.37 21.14 -0.35
N PRO A 299 -2.00 22.39 0.02
CA PRO A 299 -2.63 23.09 1.15
C PRO A 299 -4.15 23.19 1.04
N GLN A 300 -4.66 23.39 -0.17
CA GLN A 300 -6.10 23.50 -0.41
C GLN A 300 -6.81 22.14 -0.22
N GLU A 301 -6.23 21.05 -0.71
CA GLU A 301 -6.77 19.71 -0.52
C GLU A 301 -6.84 19.34 0.97
N TYR A 302 -5.77 19.62 1.72
CA TYR A 302 -5.74 19.42 3.16
C TYR A 302 -6.83 20.18 3.88
N ALA A 303 -6.93 21.50 3.60
CA ALA A 303 -7.96 22.36 4.20
C ALA A 303 -9.38 21.89 3.86
N ASN A 304 -9.63 21.48 2.62
CA ASN A 304 -10.93 20.99 2.18
C ASN A 304 -11.32 19.67 2.88
N LEU A 305 -10.38 18.74 3.00
CA LEU A 305 -10.61 17.48 3.72
C LEU A 305 -10.89 17.72 5.20
N ALA A 306 -10.09 18.56 5.86
CA ALA A 306 -10.28 18.91 7.27
C ALA A 306 -11.59 19.64 7.54
N ALA A 307 -12.11 20.40 6.56
CA ALA A 307 -13.37 21.10 6.68
C ALA A 307 -14.59 20.20 6.43
N LYS A 308 -14.44 19.18 5.60
CA LYS A 308 -15.55 18.28 5.25
C LYS A 308 -15.77 17.20 6.29
N TYR A 309 -14.70 16.60 6.80
CA TYR A 309 -14.72 15.44 7.67
C TYR A 309 -14.28 15.77 9.10
#